data_9e7daea9380d13f52272c43196bd1a40
#
_entry.id   9e7daea9380d13f52272c43196bd1a40
#
_cell.length_a   1.000
_cell.length_b   1.000
_cell.length_c   1.000
_cell.angle_alpha   90.00
_cell.angle_beta   90.00
_cell.angle_gamma   90.00
#
_symmetry.space_group_name_H-M   'P 1'
#
loop_
_entity.id
_entity.type
_entity.pdbx_description
1 polymer ?
#
loop_
_entity_poly.entity_id
_entity_poly.type
_entity_poly.pdbx_seq_one_letter_code
_entity_poly.pdbx_strand_id
1 'polypeptide(L)'
;MNDAVPTPEPFLDWFGIWPGGSGYEADGRGYFHAAPQGVRLAVQPPTAKRGLNLQHDRDWEDGKPRVETMLQEDGRFRLWYSSTPSNHETVLCYAESSDGSDWQKPALGLCEFNGSNENNIVVPGLGGAIFRDTNPNAPAS
;
A
#
# COMPACT_ATOMS: atom_id res chain seq x y z
N MET A 1 3.15 -29.36 -30.00
CA MET A 1 3.93 -28.80 -28.89
C MET A 1 2.93 -28.22 -27.92
N ASN A 2 2.89 -28.77 -26.70
CA ASN A 2 1.97 -28.28 -25.67
C ASN A 2 2.66 -27.06 -25.03
N ASP A 3 2.32 -25.86 -25.48
CA ASP A 3 2.73 -24.62 -24.81
C ASP A 3 1.94 -24.50 -23.48
N ALA A 4 2.42 -25.20 -22.47
CA ALA A 4 1.91 -25.02 -21.13
C ALA A 4 2.13 -23.54 -20.76
N VAL A 5 1.05 -22.81 -20.49
CA VAL A 5 1.13 -21.44 -19.97
C VAL A 5 1.89 -21.54 -18.65
N PRO A 6 3.06 -20.89 -18.51
CA PRO A 6 3.81 -20.96 -17.28
C PRO A 6 2.99 -20.38 -16.14
N THR A 7 2.98 -21.08 -15.01
CA THR A 7 2.35 -20.57 -13.78
C THR A 7 3.02 -19.26 -13.40
N PRO A 8 2.27 -18.18 -13.17
CA PRO A 8 2.85 -16.92 -12.72
C PRO A 8 3.50 -17.14 -11.36
N GLU A 9 4.77 -16.81 -11.24
CA GLU A 9 5.48 -16.80 -9.97
C GLU A 9 5.64 -15.36 -9.50
N PRO A 10 5.45 -15.06 -8.19
CA PRO A 10 5.72 -13.74 -7.67
C PRO A 10 7.22 -13.44 -7.81
N PHE A 11 7.53 -12.25 -8.28
CA PHE A 11 8.90 -11.77 -8.35
C PHE A 11 9.39 -11.44 -6.93
N LEU A 12 10.32 -12.23 -6.41
CA LEU A 12 10.85 -12.08 -5.06
C LEU A 12 12.22 -11.41 -5.03
N ASP A 13 13.07 -11.74 -5.99
CA ASP A 13 14.42 -11.18 -6.10
C ASP A 13 14.98 -11.32 -7.52
N TRP A 14 16.20 -10.87 -7.71
CA TRP A 14 16.93 -10.94 -8.98
C TRP A 14 17.81 -12.18 -9.14
N PHE A 15 17.68 -13.17 -8.26
CA PHE A 15 18.51 -14.38 -8.33
C PHE A 15 18.24 -15.13 -9.65
N GLY A 16 19.31 -15.35 -10.42
CA GLY A 16 19.21 -16.01 -11.73
C GLY A 16 18.57 -15.15 -12.84
N ILE A 17 18.25 -13.89 -12.55
CA ILE A 17 17.65 -12.96 -13.51
C ILE A 17 18.62 -11.81 -13.76
N TRP A 18 18.91 -11.56 -15.03
CA TRP A 18 19.58 -10.32 -15.40
C TRP A 18 18.53 -9.25 -15.72
N PRO A 19 18.52 -8.12 -14.98
CA PRO A 19 17.44 -7.13 -15.10
C PRO A 19 17.45 -6.34 -16.41
N GLY A 20 18.47 -6.53 -17.24
CA GLY A 20 18.64 -5.74 -18.45
C GLY A 20 19.24 -4.36 -18.15
N GLY A 21 19.37 -3.58 -19.20
CA GLY A 21 19.80 -2.18 -19.11
C GLY A 21 18.64 -1.24 -19.41
N SER A 22 18.51 -0.19 -18.63
CA SER A 22 17.50 0.84 -18.84
C SER A 22 18.11 2.23 -18.79
N GLY A 23 17.46 3.19 -19.41
CA GLY A 23 17.85 4.58 -19.44
C GLY A 23 16.64 5.48 -19.67
N TYR A 24 16.91 6.76 -19.80
CA TYR A 24 15.88 7.76 -20.07
C TYR A 24 16.28 8.56 -21.31
N GLU A 25 15.31 8.80 -22.18
CA GLU A 25 15.43 9.76 -23.27
C GLU A 25 15.51 11.19 -22.72
N ALA A 26 15.95 12.12 -23.57
CA ALA A 26 16.03 13.53 -23.17
C ALA A 26 14.66 14.14 -22.76
N ASP A 27 13.56 13.54 -23.22
CA ASP A 27 12.20 13.92 -22.87
C ASP A 27 11.67 13.24 -21.59
N GLY A 28 12.51 12.44 -20.91
CA GLY A 28 12.17 11.74 -19.68
C GLY A 28 11.48 10.39 -19.85
N ARG A 29 11.29 9.91 -21.09
CA ARG A 29 10.76 8.56 -21.31
C ARG A 29 11.78 7.51 -20.94
N GLY A 30 11.34 6.52 -20.16
CA GLY A 30 12.15 5.34 -19.87
C GLY A 30 12.22 4.38 -21.07
N TYR A 31 13.38 3.83 -21.32
CA TYR A 31 13.57 2.79 -22.34
C TYR A 31 14.47 1.67 -21.83
N PHE A 32 14.32 0.47 -22.41
CA PHE A 32 15.25 -0.63 -22.22
C PHE A 32 16.18 -0.72 -23.42
N HIS A 33 17.49 -0.61 -23.21
CA HIS A 33 18.50 -0.82 -24.25
C HIS A 33 19.04 -2.27 -24.27
N ALA A 34 18.69 -3.05 -23.24
CA ALA A 34 18.96 -4.48 -23.21
C ALA A 34 17.79 -5.18 -22.51
N ALA A 35 17.28 -6.24 -23.14
CA ALA A 35 16.15 -7.00 -22.59
C ALA A 35 16.55 -7.77 -21.33
N PRO A 36 15.64 -7.95 -20.35
CA PRO A 36 15.85 -8.87 -19.24
C PRO A 36 16.07 -10.29 -19.75
N GLN A 37 16.95 -11.05 -19.06
CA GLN A 37 17.20 -12.46 -19.35
C GLN A 37 16.72 -13.31 -18.16
N GLY A 38 16.27 -14.53 -18.47
CA GLY A 38 15.73 -15.46 -17.45
C GLY A 38 14.27 -15.19 -17.05
N VAL A 39 13.66 -14.13 -17.59
CA VAL A 39 12.28 -13.76 -17.29
C VAL A 39 11.62 -13.12 -18.52
N ARG A 40 10.32 -13.36 -18.67
CA ARG A 40 9.47 -12.63 -19.62
C ARG A 40 8.60 -11.65 -18.83
N LEU A 41 8.81 -10.37 -19.05
CA LEU A 41 7.96 -9.34 -18.49
C LEU A 41 6.65 -9.25 -19.30
N ALA A 42 5.53 -9.36 -18.64
CA ALA A 42 4.21 -9.19 -19.23
C ALA A 42 3.38 -8.26 -18.33
N VAL A 43 2.97 -7.13 -18.88
CA VAL A 43 2.05 -6.24 -18.19
C VAL A 43 0.64 -6.83 -18.30
N GLN A 44 0.02 -7.08 -17.17
CA GLN A 44 -1.38 -7.49 -17.09
C GLN A 44 -2.24 -6.24 -16.90
N PRO A 45 -2.92 -5.76 -17.95
CA PRO A 45 -3.81 -4.62 -17.78
C PRO A 45 -4.95 -4.99 -16.84
N PRO A 46 -5.36 -4.11 -15.94
CA PRO A 46 -6.49 -4.39 -15.07
C PRO A 46 -7.76 -4.53 -15.91
N THR A 47 -8.54 -5.58 -15.68
CA THR A 47 -9.84 -5.82 -16.33
C THR A 47 -10.93 -4.89 -15.82
N ALA A 48 -10.77 -4.40 -14.58
CA ALA A 48 -11.63 -3.39 -13.99
C ALA A 48 -10.79 -2.45 -13.11
N LYS A 49 -11.06 -1.15 -13.21
CA LYS A 49 -10.50 -0.14 -12.31
C LYS A 49 -11.61 0.34 -11.39
N ARG A 50 -11.51 0.00 -10.11
CA ARG A 50 -12.35 0.59 -9.07
C ARG A 50 -11.47 1.55 -8.28
N GLY A 51 -11.93 2.78 -8.07
CA GLY A 51 -11.23 3.72 -7.20
C GLY A 51 -11.29 3.21 -5.75
N LEU A 52 -10.24 3.48 -4.99
CA LEU A 52 -10.30 3.37 -3.54
C LEU A 52 -11.28 4.45 -3.06
N ASN A 53 -12.44 4.04 -2.57
CA ASN A 53 -13.47 4.97 -2.08
C ASN A 53 -13.19 5.34 -0.61
N LEU A 54 -11.95 5.76 -0.34
CA LEU A 54 -11.58 6.32 0.95
C LEU A 54 -11.88 7.82 0.90
N GLN A 55 -13.01 8.20 1.47
CA GLN A 55 -13.41 9.61 1.52
C GLN A 55 -12.44 10.39 2.44
N HIS A 56 -12.05 11.60 2.03
CA HIS A 56 -11.27 12.52 2.86
C HIS A 56 -12.27 13.45 3.56
N ASP A 57 -12.88 12.96 4.60
CA ASP A 57 -14.01 13.60 5.28
C ASP A 57 -13.73 13.93 6.75
N ARG A 58 -12.47 13.86 7.15
CA ARG A 58 -12.02 14.15 8.51
C ARG A 58 -11.04 15.31 8.54
N ASP A 59 -11.05 16.08 9.62
CA ASP A 59 -10.19 17.28 9.78
C ASP A 59 -8.70 16.94 9.73
N TRP A 60 -8.32 15.72 10.12
CA TRP A 60 -6.93 15.24 10.01
C TRP A 60 -6.55 14.70 8.64
N GLU A 61 -7.43 14.79 7.66
CA GLU A 61 -7.26 14.31 6.29
C GLU A 61 -7.24 15.44 5.24
N ASP A 62 -7.04 16.68 5.65
CA ASP A 62 -6.96 17.84 4.74
C ASP A 62 -5.73 17.78 3.82
N GLY A 63 -4.71 17.00 4.19
CA GLY A 63 -3.61 16.63 3.32
C GLY A 63 -4.02 15.54 2.32
N LYS A 64 -3.09 15.17 1.43
CA LYS A 64 -3.30 14.03 0.52
C LYS A 64 -2.98 12.73 1.25
N PRO A 65 -3.96 11.90 1.63
CA PRO A 65 -3.70 10.61 2.23
C PRO A 65 -2.84 9.74 1.31
N ARG A 66 -1.88 9.08 1.92
CA ARG A 66 -1.01 8.11 1.25
C ARG A 66 -1.22 6.74 1.86
N VAL A 67 -1.58 5.78 1.02
CA VAL A 67 -1.68 4.38 1.44
C VAL A 67 -0.28 3.87 1.81
N GLU A 68 -0.16 3.33 3.00
CA GLU A 68 1.09 2.74 3.51
C GLU A 68 1.04 1.21 3.42
N THR A 69 -0.02 0.59 3.94
CA THR A 69 -0.18 -0.86 3.95
C THR A 69 -1.65 -1.24 3.84
N MET A 70 -1.92 -2.28 3.11
CA MET A 70 -3.22 -2.95 3.10
C MET A 70 -3.01 -4.44 3.36
N LEU A 71 -3.73 -4.97 4.33
CA LEU A 71 -3.74 -6.39 4.67
C LEU A 71 -5.15 -6.95 4.49
N GLN A 72 -5.22 -8.20 4.05
CA GLN A 72 -6.46 -8.95 4.03
C GLN A 72 -6.35 -10.09 5.04
N GLU A 73 -7.18 -10.05 6.06
CA GLU A 73 -7.21 -11.05 7.13
C GLU A 73 -8.65 -11.34 7.51
N ASP A 74 -8.98 -12.61 7.74
CA ASP A 74 -10.29 -13.07 8.21
C ASP A 74 -11.47 -12.54 7.36
N GLY A 75 -11.26 -12.42 6.06
CA GLY A 75 -12.27 -11.91 5.12
C GLY A 75 -12.50 -10.40 5.18
N ARG A 76 -11.66 -9.67 5.89
CA ARG A 76 -11.67 -8.20 5.97
C ARG A 76 -10.42 -7.61 5.38
N PHE A 77 -10.55 -6.43 4.81
CA PHE A 77 -9.44 -5.57 4.40
C PHE A 77 -9.17 -4.56 5.50
N ARG A 78 -7.90 -4.40 5.84
CA ARG A 78 -7.40 -3.41 6.79
C ARG A 78 -6.42 -2.51 6.07
N LEU A 79 -6.62 -1.21 6.19
CA LEU A 79 -5.84 -0.19 5.49
C LEU A 79 -5.20 0.74 6.51
N TRP A 80 -3.90 0.92 6.39
CA TRP A 80 -3.19 1.98 7.07
C TRP A 80 -2.76 3.02 6.04
N TYR A 81 -3.02 4.26 6.35
CA TYR A 81 -2.69 5.39 5.48
C TYR A 81 -2.19 6.56 6.31
N SER A 82 -1.26 7.31 5.78
CA SER A 82 -0.78 8.53 6.39
C SER A 82 -1.47 9.75 5.81
N SER A 83 -1.66 10.76 6.64
CA SER A 83 -2.08 12.09 6.24
C SER A 83 -1.25 13.13 6.98
N THR A 84 -1.06 14.30 6.38
CA THR A 84 -0.34 15.41 7.00
C THR A 84 -1.30 16.58 7.09
N PRO A 85 -2.02 16.73 8.21
CA PRO A 85 -2.96 17.84 8.39
C PRO A 85 -2.23 19.17 8.42
N SER A 86 -2.90 20.24 7.99
CA SER A 86 -2.36 21.59 8.05
C SER A 86 -2.01 21.97 9.48
N ASN A 87 -0.77 22.45 9.69
CA ASN A 87 -0.24 22.83 11.00
C ASN A 87 -0.07 21.71 12.03
N HIS A 88 -0.12 20.45 11.60
CA HIS A 88 0.12 19.28 12.44
C HIS A 88 1.20 18.38 11.84
N GLU A 89 1.70 17.48 12.66
CA GLU A 89 2.58 16.41 12.20
C GLU A 89 1.78 15.37 11.39
N THR A 90 2.49 14.59 10.56
CA THR A 90 1.90 13.46 9.88
C THR A 90 1.27 12.50 10.89
N VAL A 91 0.09 12.01 10.58
CA VAL A 91 -0.60 11.00 11.38
C VAL A 91 -0.76 9.70 10.59
N LEU A 92 -0.61 8.57 11.26
CA LEU A 92 -0.96 7.27 10.70
C LEU A 92 -2.39 6.92 11.12
N CYS A 93 -3.23 6.68 10.14
CA CYS A 93 -4.66 6.39 10.30
C CYS A 93 -4.99 4.96 9.90
N TYR A 94 -6.13 4.48 10.37
CA TYR A 94 -6.66 3.15 10.08
C TYR A 94 -8.04 3.22 9.44
N ALA A 95 -8.30 2.31 8.51
CA ALA A 95 -9.63 2.06 7.97
C ALA A 95 -9.81 0.56 7.72
N GLU A 96 -11.05 0.10 7.70
CA GLU A 96 -11.39 -1.29 7.40
C GLU A 96 -12.52 -1.39 6.38
N SER A 97 -12.56 -2.51 5.66
CA SER A 97 -13.57 -2.78 4.65
C SER A 97 -13.86 -4.27 4.57
N SER A 98 -15.09 -4.62 4.23
CA SER A 98 -15.48 -6.00 3.94
C SER A 98 -15.28 -6.40 2.47
N ASP A 99 -15.19 -5.43 1.57
CA ASP A 99 -15.17 -5.66 0.12
C ASP A 99 -13.97 -5.00 -0.60
N GLY A 100 -13.14 -4.23 0.14
CA GLY A 100 -12.02 -3.49 -0.39
C GLY A 100 -12.39 -2.22 -1.18
N SER A 101 -13.66 -1.86 -1.21
CA SER A 101 -14.17 -0.69 -1.93
C SER A 101 -14.73 0.37 -1.00
N ASP A 102 -15.60 -0.03 -0.07
CA ASP A 102 -16.22 0.86 0.90
C ASP A 102 -15.53 0.77 2.24
N TRP A 103 -14.94 1.89 2.67
CA TRP A 103 -14.07 1.95 3.83
C TRP A 103 -14.73 2.62 5.02
N GLN A 104 -14.64 1.96 6.17
CA GLN A 104 -15.08 2.47 7.47
C GLN A 104 -13.87 2.99 8.24
N LYS A 105 -14.03 4.08 8.96
CA LYS A 105 -13.01 4.70 9.81
C LYS A 105 -13.48 4.67 11.26
N PRO A 106 -13.27 3.55 11.97
CA PRO A 106 -13.73 3.43 13.36
C PRO A 106 -12.97 4.40 14.26
N ALA A 107 -13.65 4.92 15.27
CA ALA A 107 -12.99 5.64 16.34
C ALA A 107 -12.18 4.64 17.18
N LEU A 108 -10.85 4.84 17.21
CA LEU A 108 -9.93 3.94 17.91
C LEU A 108 -9.68 4.38 19.36
N GLY A 109 -9.83 5.68 19.65
CA GLY A 109 -9.58 6.22 20.99
C GLY A 109 -8.10 6.25 21.41
N LEU A 110 -7.17 6.02 20.47
CA LEU A 110 -5.75 5.88 20.78
C LEU A 110 -5.01 7.21 20.91
N CYS A 111 -5.45 8.21 20.18
CA CYS A 111 -4.79 9.51 20.10
C CYS A 111 -5.79 10.65 20.25
N GLU A 112 -5.35 11.74 20.87
CA GLU A 112 -6.11 12.97 20.88
C GLU A 112 -5.77 13.81 19.64
N PHE A 113 -6.78 14.36 18.99
CA PHE A 113 -6.65 15.32 17.92
C PHE A 113 -7.67 16.45 18.14
N ASN A 114 -7.18 17.68 18.24
CA ASN A 114 -8.01 18.87 18.50
C ASN A 114 -9.00 18.71 19.68
N GLY A 115 -8.55 18.06 20.77
CA GLY A 115 -9.36 17.87 21.98
C GLY A 115 -10.33 16.70 21.93
N SER A 116 -10.25 15.81 20.92
CA SER A 116 -11.12 14.65 20.78
C SER A 116 -10.33 13.38 20.49
N ASN A 117 -10.73 12.27 21.12
CA ASN A 117 -10.25 10.92 20.81
C ASN A 117 -11.16 10.16 19.84
N GLU A 118 -12.24 10.79 19.37
CA GLU A 118 -13.14 10.18 18.38
C GLU A 118 -12.54 10.24 16.96
N ASN A 119 -11.44 9.55 16.78
CA ASN A 119 -10.70 9.52 15.51
C ASN A 119 -10.15 8.13 15.24
N ASN A 120 -9.72 7.92 13.99
CA ASN A 120 -9.08 6.69 13.53
C ASN A 120 -7.54 6.80 13.45
N ILE A 121 -6.95 7.71 14.20
CA ILE A 121 -5.50 7.89 14.27
C ILE A 121 -4.91 6.79 15.14
N VAL A 122 -3.92 6.08 14.59
CA VAL A 122 -3.18 5.03 15.28
C VAL A 122 -2.01 5.62 16.05
N VAL A 123 -1.26 6.52 15.40
CA VAL A 123 -0.08 7.17 15.99
C VAL A 123 0.20 8.53 15.31
N PRO A 124 0.53 9.57 16.07
CA PRO A 124 0.98 10.85 15.54
C PRO A 124 2.50 10.79 15.23
N GLY A 125 2.96 11.71 14.36
CA GLY A 125 4.38 11.89 14.05
C GLY A 125 4.98 10.82 13.13
N LEU A 126 4.20 9.87 12.65
CA LEU A 126 4.69 8.76 11.84
C LEU A 126 3.83 8.51 10.60
N GLY A 127 4.50 8.29 9.48
CA GLY A 127 4.03 7.47 8.38
C GLY A 127 4.90 6.21 8.34
N GLY A 128 4.37 5.08 7.90
CA GLY A 128 5.18 3.87 7.79
C GLY A 128 4.37 2.62 7.48
N ALA A 129 5.08 1.60 7.02
CA ALA A 129 4.47 0.32 6.70
C ALA A 129 4.15 -0.47 7.97
N ILE A 130 2.98 -1.09 7.97
CA ILE A 130 2.55 -2.04 8.99
C ILE A 130 2.68 -3.44 8.38
N PHE A 131 3.19 -4.37 9.14
CA PHE A 131 3.27 -5.76 8.74
C PHE A 131 2.91 -6.66 9.92
N ARG A 132 2.43 -7.86 9.58
CA ARG A 132 2.20 -8.88 10.59
C ARG A 132 3.52 -9.58 10.89
N ASP A 133 3.95 -9.52 12.14
CA ASP A 133 5.07 -10.34 12.58
C ASP A 133 4.58 -11.80 12.74
N THR A 134 5.13 -12.69 11.91
CA THR A 134 4.84 -14.12 11.97
C THR A 134 5.87 -14.89 12.79
N ASN A 135 6.82 -14.19 13.42
CA ASN A 135 7.79 -14.82 14.30
C ASN A 135 7.10 -15.37 15.57
N PRO A 136 7.10 -16.67 15.80
CA PRO A 136 6.45 -17.26 16.97
C PRO A 136 7.07 -16.85 18.32
N ASN A 137 8.27 -16.26 18.28
CA ASN A 137 8.98 -15.76 19.45
C ASN A 137 8.92 -14.22 19.56
N ALA A 138 8.11 -13.54 18.75
CA ALA A 138 7.93 -12.11 18.89
C ALA A 138 7.35 -11.79 20.27
N PRO A 139 7.84 -10.74 20.96
CA PRO A 139 7.24 -10.31 22.21
C PRO A 139 5.79 -9.89 21.94
N ALA A 140 4.89 -10.25 22.84
CA ALA A 140 3.52 -9.78 22.78
C ALA A 140 3.51 -8.25 22.90
N SER A 141 2.85 -7.59 21.96
CA SER A 141 2.65 -6.13 21.93
C SER A 141 1.56 -5.70 22.90
#